data_e0d73948edb4ebb21128ea7fe6d3536b
#
_entry.id   e0d73948edb4ebb21128ea7fe6d3536b
#
_cell.length_a   1.000
_cell.length_b   1.000
_cell.length_c   1.000
_cell.angle_alpha   90.00
_cell.angle_beta   90.00
_cell.angle_gamma   90.00
#
_symmetry.space_group_name_H-M   'P 1'
#
loop_
_entity.id
_entity.type
_entity.pdbx_description
1 polymer ?
#
loop_
_entity_poly.entity_id
_entity_poly.type
_entity_poly.pdbx_seq_one_letter_code
_entity_poly.pdbx_strand_id
1 'polypeptide(L)'
;MPVTRQRHKLANKLKTAWLNARARLGIRRDRETDDRVPCNELGNRTLFSTNTVHPIALLPIVIIFAPLAAGLPALVTPLLHSAPWFALLDAPRLWPALWLSLGSVAGSTVLALLLCMLITAGLYPHRRWLQLQQRLPSFLALPHVAFAIGVAFLLAPSGWLARSVALLSSSLAELVSWAPLTFPNALVHDRYALTLTITLAIKECWFLLWAVAALLQRQSIEQQLTLARTLGYPTWQIWLQVLWPQLLPRLRWPLVAVAAYSLSVVDMALILGPSTPPTLAVLIWQWLSDADPLQRQMGLAASLLLPLLLYMLGLSAALLWRGLQSFWQAPTGRRAARQHGLSQTAPPNLTMTGRPRPHRGSRPASLLFGLLALLSWLALALIALWSVAGRWFYPALWPAELTLQSWQQLDWQPFFSTVLLAVSSVIVALPLTLIWLEWGARRLQALLYLPLIFPALPLVTIQYHALLLVNADGSISAVIWSHLLWVFPYMLLILSGPYRALDPRLLLTARTLGYRRYQACLRLLWPSLWRPIVLACAVGISVSVAQYLPTLFAGAGRIATVTTEAVTLSSGGNRRVLAVQALLQCLLPWLAFSIAALTSRLGQGRVLSSSYPVFSATDRHTS
;
A
#
# COMPACT_ATOMS: atom_id res chain seq x y z
N MET A 1 -19.32 11.39 -54.00
CA MET A 1 -19.82 10.03 -53.64
C MET A 1 -19.01 8.85 -54.22
N PRO A 2 -17.67 8.88 -54.39
CA PRO A 2 -16.92 7.68 -54.77
C PRO A 2 -16.14 7.01 -53.62
N VAL A 3 -15.88 7.70 -52.49
CA VAL A 3 -14.99 7.19 -51.42
C VAL A 3 -15.66 6.11 -50.53
N THR A 4 -16.97 6.15 -50.39
CA THR A 4 -17.74 5.17 -49.59
C THR A 4 -17.86 3.81 -50.27
N ARG A 5 -17.87 3.75 -51.59
CA ARG A 5 -17.93 2.47 -52.36
C ARG A 5 -16.61 1.70 -52.31
N GLN A 6 -15.49 2.37 -52.22
CA GLN A 6 -14.17 1.73 -52.15
C GLN A 6 -13.90 1.11 -50.76
N ARG A 7 -14.37 1.75 -49.69
CA ARG A 7 -14.28 1.19 -48.31
C ARG A 7 -15.13 -0.08 -48.17
N HIS A 8 -16.31 -0.14 -48.75
CA HIS A 8 -17.14 -1.35 -48.72
C HIS A 8 -16.53 -2.52 -49.51
N LYS A 9 -15.88 -2.26 -50.66
CA LYS A 9 -15.18 -3.30 -51.42
C LYS A 9 -13.96 -3.86 -50.72
N LEU A 10 -13.22 -3.01 -49.99
CA LEU A 10 -12.05 -3.43 -49.16
C LEU A 10 -12.48 -4.26 -47.93
N ALA A 11 -13.55 -3.83 -47.25
CA ALA A 11 -14.11 -4.55 -46.11
C ALA A 11 -14.62 -5.96 -46.52
N ASN A 12 -15.27 -6.08 -47.72
CA ASN A 12 -15.72 -7.38 -48.23
C ASN A 12 -14.54 -8.28 -48.65
N LYS A 13 -13.47 -7.73 -49.23
CA LYS A 13 -12.27 -8.51 -49.58
C LYS A 13 -11.55 -9.02 -48.31
N LEU A 14 -11.47 -8.21 -47.25
CA LEU A 14 -10.90 -8.62 -45.97
C LEU A 14 -11.77 -9.69 -45.30
N LYS A 15 -13.09 -9.58 -45.40
CA LYS A 15 -14.03 -10.57 -44.83
C LYS A 15 -13.92 -11.93 -45.56
N THR A 16 -13.78 -11.95 -46.89
CA THR A 16 -13.57 -13.19 -47.66
C THR A 16 -12.20 -13.79 -47.44
N ALA A 17 -11.15 -13.00 -47.33
CA ALA A 17 -9.82 -13.49 -47.00
C ALA A 17 -9.77 -14.11 -45.60
N TRP A 18 -10.49 -13.52 -44.62
CA TRP A 18 -10.63 -14.04 -43.27
C TRP A 18 -11.42 -15.35 -43.21
N LEU A 19 -12.51 -15.46 -43.95
CA LEU A 19 -13.32 -16.68 -44.07
C LEU A 19 -12.53 -17.83 -44.69
N ASN A 20 -11.71 -17.55 -45.70
CA ASN A 20 -10.84 -18.54 -46.33
C ASN A 20 -9.69 -18.98 -45.45
N ALA A 21 -9.12 -18.07 -44.65
CA ALA A 21 -8.12 -18.41 -43.63
C ALA A 21 -8.72 -19.27 -42.51
N ARG A 22 -9.97 -19.00 -42.12
CA ARG A 22 -10.71 -19.78 -41.11
C ARG A 22 -11.03 -21.20 -41.57
N ALA A 23 -11.39 -21.36 -42.85
CA ALA A 23 -11.66 -22.67 -43.47
C ALA A 23 -10.37 -23.55 -43.53
N ARG A 24 -9.20 -22.95 -43.79
CA ARG A 24 -7.91 -23.65 -43.80
C ARG A 24 -7.42 -24.06 -42.42
N LEU A 25 -7.95 -23.44 -41.35
CA LEU A 25 -7.57 -23.73 -39.94
C LEU A 25 -8.47 -24.75 -39.25
N GLY A 26 -9.44 -25.37 -39.94
CA GLY A 26 -10.24 -26.50 -39.46
C GLY A 26 -11.16 -26.17 -38.26
N ILE A 27 -11.60 -24.91 -38.10
CA ILE A 27 -12.47 -24.51 -36.99
C ILE A 27 -13.92 -24.83 -37.35
N ARG A 28 -14.46 -25.96 -36.87
CA ARG A 28 -15.85 -26.40 -37.04
C ARG A 28 -16.84 -25.39 -36.43
N ARG A 29 -17.93 -25.18 -37.16
CA ARG A 29 -19.10 -24.42 -36.73
C ARG A 29 -19.89 -25.24 -35.70
N ASP A 30 -20.11 -24.70 -34.51
CA ASP A 30 -21.26 -25.04 -33.68
C ASP A 30 -22.37 -24.00 -33.92
N ARG A 31 -23.59 -24.52 -33.86
CA ARG A 31 -24.84 -23.98 -34.38
C ARG A 31 -25.20 -22.56 -33.94
N GLU A 32 -25.86 -21.91 -34.86
CA GLU A 32 -26.55 -20.63 -34.78
C GLU A 32 -27.35 -20.42 -33.49
N THR A 33 -27.03 -19.32 -32.80
CA THR A 33 -28.04 -18.43 -32.21
C THR A 33 -27.64 -17.02 -32.56
N ASP A 34 -28.58 -16.33 -33.22
CA ASP A 34 -28.52 -14.96 -33.70
C ASP A 34 -28.51 -14.01 -32.49
N ASP A 35 -27.37 -13.38 -32.20
CA ASP A 35 -27.33 -12.18 -31.40
C ASP A 35 -26.15 -11.31 -31.83
N ARG A 36 -26.45 -10.10 -32.24
CA ARG A 36 -25.51 -9.06 -32.67
C ARG A 36 -24.61 -8.62 -31.50
N VAL A 37 -23.43 -9.24 -31.37
CA VAL A 37 -22.40 -8.82 -30.42
C VAL A 37 -21.48 -7.80 -31.11
N PRO A 38 -21.28 -6.60 -30.57
CA PRO A 38 -20.40 -5.61 -31.17
C PRO A 38 -18.95 -6.11 -31.19
N CYS A 39 -18.27 -5.89 -32.32
CA CYS A 39 -16.90 -6.37 -32.61
C CYS A 39 -15.80 -6.02 -31.61
N ASN A 40 -16.08 -5.23 -30.58
CA ASN A 40 -15.12 -4.83 -29.53
C ASN A 40 -14.98 -5.86 -28.40
N GLU A 41 -15.88 -6.84 -28.27
CA GLU A 41 -15.80 -7.83 -27.18
C GLU A 41 -15.06 -9.13 -27.55
N LEU A 42 -14.92 -9.45 -28.81
CA LEU A 42 -14.30 -10.71 -29.26
C LEU A 42 -12.77 -10.75 -29.11
N GLY A 43 -12.11 -9.58 -29.07
CA GLY A 43 -10.65 -9.50 -28.91
C GLY A 43 -10.13 -9.77 -27.48
N ASN A 44 -10.97 -9.55 -26.48
CA ASN A 44 -10.51 -9.53 -25.08
C ASN A 44 -10.76 -10.83 -24.29
N ARG A 45 -11.58 -11.75 -24.80
CA ARG A 45 -12.02 -12.92 -24.00
C ARG A 45 -11.20 -14.19 -24.18
N THR A 46 -10.43 -14.35 -25.26
CA THR A 46 -9.90 -15.68 -25.61
C THR A 46 -8.38 -15.86 -25.47
N LEU A 47 -7.58 -14.81 -25.37
CA LEU A 47 -6.11 -14.93 -25.33
C LEU A 47 -5.50 -15.04 -23.93
N PHE A 48 -6.18 -14.52 -22.90
CA PHE A 48 -5.70 -14.54 -21.51
C PHE A 48 -6.62 -15.33 -20.55
N SER A 49 -7.63 -16.04 -21.05
CA SER A 49 -8.61 -16.78 -20.28
C SER A 49 -8.58 -18.27 -20.62
N THR A 50 -7.59 -18.97 -20.15
CA THR A 50 -7.73 -20.42 -20.02
C THR A 50 -8.41 -20.70 -18.68
N ASN A 51 -9.62 -21.28 -18.71
CA ASN A 51 -10.28 -21.82 -17.50
C ASN A 51 -9.51 -23.03 -16.93
N THR A 52 -8.51 -23.52 -17.63
CA THR A 52 -7.61 -24.61 -17.23
C THR A 52 -6.35 -24.03 -16.59
N VAL A 53 -6.06 -24.43 -15.38
CA VAL A 53 -4.83 -24.05 -14.69
C VAL A 53 -3.68 -24.82 -15.35
N HIS A 54 -2.72 -24.09 -15.92
CA HIS A 54 -1.53 -24.73 -16.45
C HIS A 54 -0.66 -25.23 -15.26
N PRO A 55 -0.09 -26.45 -15.30
CA PRO A 55 0.68 -27.00 -14.16
C PRO A 55 1.77 -26.06 -13.64
N ILE A 56 2.47 -25.33 -14.50
CA ILE A 56 3.51 -24.36 -14.12
C ILE A 56 2.93 -23.23 -13.24
N ALA A 57 1.66 -22.85 -13.43
CA ALA A 57 1.02 -21.84 -12.60
C ALA A 57 0.76 -22.29 -11.17
N LEU A 58 0.87 -23.58 -10.87
CA LEU A 58 0.78 -24.08 -9.50
C LEU A 58 2.06 -23.82 -8.69
N LEU A 59 3.20 -23.56 -9.35
CA LEU A 59 4.47 -23.30 -8.67
C LEU A 59 4.38 -22.25 -7.54
N PRO A 60 3.81 -21.04 -7.74
CA PRO A 60 3.67 -20.08 -6.65
C PRO A 60 2.80 -20.62 -5.51
N ILE A 61 1.73 -21.37 -5.82
CA ILE A 61 0.85 -21.96 -4.80
C ILE A 61 1.60 -23.03 -4.02
N VAL A 62 2.32 -23.92 -4.71
CA VAL A 62 3.05 -25.03 -4.09
C VAL A 62 4.22 -24.50 -3.25
N ILE A 63 5.00 -23.54 -3.75
CA ILE A 63 6.18 -23.04 -3.05
C ILE A 63 5.80 -22.15 -1.86
N ILE A 64 4.81 -21.27 -2.01
CA ILE A 64 4.52 -20.25 -1.00
C ILE A 64 3.41 -20.70 -0.05
N PHE A 65 2.32 -21.28 -0.58
CA PHE A 65 1.10 -21.53 0.19
C PHE A 65 0.92 -22.99 0.63
N ALA A 66 1.38 -23.98 -0.13
CA ALA A 66 1.19 -25.37 0.27
C ALA A 66 1.88 -25.72 1.60
N PRO A 67 3.11 -25.23 1.92
CA PRO A 67 3.71 -25.50 3.21
C PRO A 67 2.93 -24.94 4.40
N LEU A 68 2.09 -23.88 4.20
CA LEU A 68 1.23 -23.37 5.26
C LEU A 68 0.22 -24.42 5.73
N ALA A 69 -0.21 -25.34 4.85
CA ALA A 69 -1.13 -26.40 5.23
C ALA A 69 -0.55 -27.30 6.32
N ALA A 70 0.75 -27.51 6.35
CA ALA A 70 1.44 -28.28 7.39
C ALA A 70 1.39 -27.61 8.77
N GLY A 71 1.37 -26.27 8.82
CA GLY A 71 1.28 -25.50 10.07
C GLY A 71 -0.15 -25.26 10.56
N LEU A 72 -1.18 -25.48 9.71
CA LEU A 72 -2.58 -25.26 10.09
C LEU A 72 -3.04 -26.06 11.33
N PRO A 73 -2.64 -27.34 11.55
CA PRO A 73 -3.02 -28.07 12.73
C PRO A 73 -2.69 -27.34 14.04
N ALA A 74 -1.57 -26.64 14.12
CA ALA A 74 -1.20 -25.88 15.31
C ALA A 74 -2.19 -24.76 15.64
N LEU A 75 -2.76 -24.11 14.63
CA LEU A 75 -3.78 -23.08 14.82
C LEU A 75 -5.17 -23.66 15.12
N VAL A 76 -5.42 -24.90 14.66
CA VAL A 76 -6.69 -25.61 14.88
C VAL A 76 -6.71 -26.30 16.26
N THR A 77 -5.56 -26.74 16.78
CA THR A 77 -5.45 -27.45 18.07
C THR A 77 -6.18 -26.73 19.22
N PRO A 78 -6.07 -25.40 19.43
CA PRO A 78 -6.82 -24.72 20.48
C PRO A 78 -8.34 -24.80 20.33
N LEU A 79 -8.86 -24.99 19.09
CA LEU A 79 -10.30 -25.14 18.87
C LEU A 79 -10.85 -26.48 19.37
N LEU A 80 -9.95 -27.49 19.53
CA LEU A 80 -10.31 -28.83 19.98
C LEU A 80 -10.28 -28.96 21.51
N HIS A 81 -9.68 -27.99 22.22
CA HIS A 81 -9.53 -28.01 23.67
C HIS A 81 -10.14 -26.75 24.29
N SER A 82 -10.92 -26.93 25.34
CA SER A 82 -11.56 -25.81 26.05
C SER A 82 -10.61 -25.07 27.02
N ALA A 83 -9.61 -25.76 27.56
CA ALA A 83 -8.70 -25.20 28.56
C ALA A 83 -7.99 -23.90 28.14
N PRO A 84 -7.41 -23.78 26.92
CA PRO A 84 -6.81 -22.53 26.47
C PRO A 84 -7.80 -21.36 26.37
N TRP A 85 -9.06 -21.66 26.04
CA TRP A 85 -10.11 -20.63 25.94
C TRP A 85 -10.57 -20.13 27.30
N PHE A 86 -10.75 -21.04 28.27
CA PHE A 86 -11.06 -20.61 29.64
C PHE A 86 -9.94 -19.78 30.22
N ALA A 87 -8.68 -20.25 30.13
CA ALA A 87 -7.52 -19.50 30.59
C ALA A 87 -7.40 -18.13 29.88
N LEU A 88 -7.72 -18.07 28.57
CA LEU A 88 -7.72 -16.82 27.80
C LEU A 88 -8.79 -15.84 28.30
N LEU A 89 -10.03 -16.32 28.51
CA LEU A 89 -11.15 -15.47 28.94
C LEU A 89 -10.97 -14.96 30.37
N ASP A 90 -10.31 -15.74 31.22
CA ASP A 90 -9.97 -15.38 32.61
C ASP A 90 -8.72 -14.48 32.71
N ALA A 91 -7.99 -14.31 31.61
CA ALA A 91 -6.79 -13.47 31.60
C ALA A 91 -7.14 -11.98 31.80
N PRO A 92 -6.69 -11.33 32.89
CA PRO A 92 -7.14 -9.97 33.24
C PRO A 92 -6.69 -8.91 32.24
N ARG A 93 -5.65 -9.21 31.44
CA ARG A 93 -5.11 -8.30 30.41
C ARG A 93 -5.86 -8.39 29.09
N LEU A 94 -6.67 -9.44 28.85
CA LEU A 94 -7.30 -9.66 27.55
C LEU A 94 -8.28 -8.53 27.19
N TRP A 95 -9.25 -8.27 28.07
CA TRP A 95 -10.33 -7.32 27.78
C TRP A 95 -9.84 -5.89 27.60
N PRO A 96 -8.97 -5.34 28.47
CA PRO A 96 -8.36 -4.04 28.24
C PRO A 96 -7.58 -3.97 26.92
N ALA A 97 -6.77 -4.97 26.59
CA ALA A 97 -6.01 -5.03 25.35
C ALA A 97 -6.90 -5.11 24.10
N LEU A 98 -8.02 -5.85 24.20
CA LEU A 98 -8.99 -5.98 23.12
C LEU A 98 -9.67 -4.64 22.80
N TRP A 99 -10.21 -3.96 23.82
CA TRP A 99 -10.89 -2.67 23.64
C TRP A 99 -9.92 -1.59 23.15
N LEU A 100 -8.70 -1.57 23.68
CA LEU A 100 -7.65 -0.67 23.25
C LEU A 100 -7.32 -0.88 21.76
N SER A 101 -7.17 -2.13 21.36
CA SER A 101 -6.86 -2.46 19.95
C SER A 101 -8.02 -2.11 19.02
N LEU A 102 -9.25 -2.43 19.39
CA LEU A 102 -10.43 -2.05 18.58
C LEU A 102 -10.54 -0.52 18.44
N GLY A 103 -10.34 0.22 19.53
CA GLY A 103 -10.33 1.68 19.51
C GLY A 103 -9.23 2.26 18.62
N SER A 104 -8.00 1.72 18.74
CA SER A 104 -6.86 2.15 17.93
C SER A 104 -7.06 1.82 16.45
N VAL A 105 -7.52 0.62 16.10
CA VAL A 105 -7.77 0.20 14.71
C VAL A 105 -8.90 1.00 14.07
N ALA A 106 -10.03 1.15 14.77
CA ALA A 106 -11.14 1.94 14.27
C ALA A 106 -10.74 3.42 14.13
N GLY A 107 -10.07 3.97 15.14
CA GLY A 107 -9.59 5.36 15.15
C GLY A 107 -8.57 5.62 14.03
N SER A 108 -7.55 4.78 13.87
CA SER A 108 -6.53 4.95 12.83
C SER A 108 -7.11 4.81 11.44
N THR A 109 -7.99 3.82 11.20
CA THR A 109 -8.62 3.59 9.89
C THR A 109 -9.55 4.74 9.50
N VAL A 110 -10.41 5.17 10.44
CA VAL A 110 -11.33 6.30 10.20
C VAL A 110 -10.56 7.60 9.99
N LEU A 111 -9.57 7.89 10.83
CA LEU A 111 -8.75 9.09 10.70
C LEU A 111 -7.95 9.09 9.38
N ALA A 112 -7.33 7.96 9.00
CA ALA A 112 -6.64 7.83 7.71
C ALA A 112 -7.58 8.08 6.53
N LEU A 113 -8.80 7.53 6.58
CA LEU A 113 -9.81 7.75 5.55
C LEU A 113 -10.25 9.21 5.50
N LEU A 114 -10.53 9.85 6.63
CA LEU A 114 -10.91 11.26 6.70
C LEU A 114 -9.81 12.18 6.15
N LEU A 115 -8.55 11.95 6.54
CA LEU A 115 -7.41 12.69 6.01
C LEU A 115 -7.30 12.52 4.49
N CYS A 116 -7.42 11.30 3.99
CA CYS A 116 -7.43 10.99 2.57
C CYS A 116 -8.58 11.70 1.84
N MET A 117 -9.79 11.68 2.41
CA MET A 117 -10.96 12.34 1.85
C MET A 117 -10.77 13.84 1.74
N LEU A 118 -10.30 14.50 2.81
CA LEU A 118 -10.08 15.94 2.86
C LEU A 118 -9.01 16.41 1.87
N ILE A 119 -7.89 15.69 1.82
CA ILE A 119 -6.78 16.01 0.90
C ILE A 119 -7.23 15.82 -0.56
N THR A 120 -7.89 14.71 -0.87
CA THR A 120 -8.37 14.43 -2.24
C THR A 120 -9.39 15.47 -2.69
N ALA A 121 -10.42 15.73 -1.88
CA ALA A 121 -11.48 16.70 -2.20
C ALA A 121 -10.94 18.13 -2.41
N GLY A 122 -9.90 18.50 -1.66
CA GLY A 122 -9.33 19.83 -1.73
C GLY A 122 -8.26 20.03 -2.79
N LEU A 123 -7.56 18.97 -3.22
CA LEU A 123 -6.47 19.07 -4.18
C LEU A 123 -6.85 18.64 -5.61
N TYR A 124 -7.80 17.69 -5.77
CA TYR A 124 -8.21 17.20 -7.09
C TYR A 124 -9.25 18.14 -7.75
N PRO A 125 -9.15 18.44 -9.07
CA PRO A 125 -8.13 18.05 -10.07
C PRO A 125 -6.99 19.08 -10.26
N HIS A 126 -6.57 19.76 -9.20
CA HIS A 126 -5.61 20.86 -9.26
C HIS A 126 -4.17 20.38 -9.56
N ARG A 127 -3.27 21.29 -10.04
CA ARG A 127 -1.82 20.99 -10.26
C ARG A 127 -1.14 20.41 -9.02
N ARG A 128 -1.55 20.79 -7.81
CA ARG A 128 -1.04 20.25 -6.54
C ARG A 128 -1.34 18.78 -6.35
N TRP A 129 -2.42 18.26 -6.95
CA TRP A 129 -2.71 16.83 -6.97
C TRP A 129 -1.65 16.05 -7.75
N LEU A 130 -1.21 16.55 -8.89
CA LEU A 130 -0.11 15.94 -9.66
C LEU A 130 1.20 15.95 -8.87
N GLN A 131 1.50 17.07 -8.19
CA GLN A 131 2.68 17.16 -7.32
C GLN A 131 2.60 16.17 -6.15
N LEU A 132 1.42 15.97 -5.55
CA LEU A 132 1.19 14.96 -4.54
C LEU A 132 1.47 13.57 -5.10
N GLN A 133 0.89 13.21 -6.25
CA GLN A 133 1.10 11.89 -6.87
C GLN A 133 2.59 11.60 -7.14
N GLN A 134 3.35 12.60 -7.57
CA GLN A 134 4.79 12.46 -7.80
C GLN A 134 5.59 12.21 -6.52
N ARG A 135 5.11 12.72 -5.37
CA ARG A 135 5.78 12.59 -4.06
C ARG A 135 5.31 11.37 -3.26
N LEU A 136 4.15 10.78 -3.59
CA LEU A 136 3.62 9.62 -2.88
C LEU A 136 4.61 8.45 -2.75
N PRO A 137 5.39 8.08 -3.79
CA PRO A 137 6.36 6.99 -3.65
C PRO A 137 7.39 7.22 -2.54
N SER A 138 7.84 8.47 -2.31
CA SER A 138 8.79 8.79 -1.24
C SER A 138 8.20 8.57 0.16
N PHE A 139 6.91 8.89 0.37
CA PHE A 139 6.24 8.64 1.64
C PHE A 139 5.90 7.17 1.85
N LEU A 140 5.56 6.45 0.78
CA LEU A 140 5.31 5.00 0.85
C LEU A 140 6.60 4.22 1.09
N ALA A 141 7.73 4.70 0.56
CA ALA A 141 9.04 4.09 0.76
C ALA A 141 9.58 4.23 2.19
N LEU A 142 9.04 5.15 3.00
CA LEU A 142 9.43 5.30 4.41
C LEU A 142 8.88 4.10 5.21
N PRO A 143 9.70 3.24 5.82
CA PRO A 143 9.23 2.09 6.61
C PRO A 143 8.44 2.54 7.84
N HIS A 144 7.48 1.70 8.26
CA HIS A 144 6.60 1.99 9.39
C HIS A 144 7.39 2.12 10.71
N VAL A 145 8.33 1.20 10.96
CA VAL A 145 9.18 1.20 12.16
C VAL A 145 10.04 2.46 12.22
N ALA A 146 10.71 2.82 11.13
CA ALA A 146 11.52 4.03 11.10
C ALA A 146 10.67 5.28 11.35
N PHE A 147 9.48 5.37 10.75
CA PHE A 147 8.57 6.49 11.01
C PHE A 147 8.14 6.54 12.48
N ALA A 148 7.82 5.39 13.10
CA ALA A 148 7.48 5.32 14.54
C ALA A 148 8.64 5.78 15.43
N ILE A 149 9.88 5.39 15.11
CA ILE A 149 11.09 5.84 15.84
C ILE A 149 11.26 7.36 15.71
N GLY A 150 11.08 7.92 14.50
CA GLY A 150 11.15 9.37 14.31
C GLY A 150 10.09 10.13 15.09
N VAL A 151 8.85 9.60 15.14
CA VAL A 151 7.76 10.15 15.98
C VAL A 151 8.11 10.01 17.47
N ALA A 152 8.69 8.89 17.90
CA ALA A 152 9.17 8.72 19.28
C ALA A 152 10.25 9.76 19.63
N PHE A 153 11.20 10.02 18.76
CA PHE A 153 12.21 11.07 18.96
C PHE A 153 11.62 12.48 18.98
N LEU A 154 10.51 12.70 18.31
CA LEU A 154 9.78 13.95 18.36
C LEU A 154 9.03 14.13 19.67
N LEU A 155 8.27 13.11 20.11
CA LEU A 155 7.26 13.20 21.17
C LEU A 155 7.72 12.66 22.55
N ALA A 156 8.87 11.98 22.64
CA ALA A 156 9.38 11.48 23.92
C ALA A 156 9.53 12.61 24.96
N PRO A 157 9.50 12.30 26.27
CA PRO A 157 9.65 13.30 27.34
C PRO A 157 10.93 14.13 27.24
N SER A 158 12.00 13.58 26.66
CA SER A 158 13.23 14.27 26.32
C SER A 158 13.40 14.43 24.78
N GLY A 159 12.29 14.35 24.04
CA GLY A 159 12.24 14.48 22.59
C GLY A 159 12.39 15.92 22.12
N TRP A 160 12.43 16.08 20.80
CA TRP A 160 12.69 17.39 20.21
C TRP A 160 11.57 18.41 20.51
N LEU A 161 10.30 17.98 20.57
CA LEU A 161 9.18 18.84 20.93
C LEU A 161 9.27 19.32 22.38
N ALA A 162 9.61 18.43 23.32
CA ALA A 162 9.80 18.79 24.74
C ALA A 162 10.95 19.81 24.89
N ARG A 163 12.03 19.63 24.16
CA ARG A 163 13.17 20.57 24.13
C ARG A 163 12.76 21.93 23.57
N SER A 164 11.96 21.94 22.51
CA SER A 164 11.45 23.19 21.90
C SER A 164 10.54 23.94 22.85
N VAL A 165 9.66 23.21 23.57
CA VAL A 165 8.78 23.81 24.61
C VAL A 165 9.60 24.33 25.78
N ALA A 166 10.61 23.61 26.25
CA ALA A 166 11.49 24.03 27.32
C ALA A 166 12.25 25.32 26.97
N LEU A 167 12.79 25.40 25.76
CA LEU A 167 13.47 26.62 25.26
C LEU A 167 12.49 27.81 25.19
N LEU A 168 11.31 27.60 24.62
CA LEU A 168 10.30 28.66 24.51
C LEU A 168 9.78 29.11 25.88
N SER A 169 9.56 28.16 26.82
CA SER A 169 9.06 28.46 28.17
C SER A 169 10.09 29.18 29.01
N SER A 170 11.39 28.88 28.91
CA SER A 170 12.46 29.60 29.58
C SER A 170 12.54 31.05 29.08
N SER A 171 12.51 31.24 27.75
CA SER A 171 12.51 32.59 27.15
C SER A 171 11.26 33.41 27.55
N LEU A 172 10.09 32.75 27.61
CA LEU A 172 8.85 33.41 28.05
C LEU A 172 8.83 33.66 29.57
N ALA A 173 9.40 32.75 30.38
CA ALA A 173 9.52 32.91 31.84
C ALA A 173 10.43 34.08 32.18
N GLU A 174 11.54 34.27 31.47
CA GLU A 174 12.40 35.46 31.60
C GLU A 174 11.65 36.76 31.26
N LEU A 175 10.74 36.71 30.24
CA LEU A 175 10.00 37.91 29.80
C LEU A 175 8.79 38.24 30.69
N VAL A 176 8.14 37.24 31.31
CA VAL A 176 6.82 37.39 31.98
C VAL A 176 6.82 36.88 33.42
N SER A 177 7.92 36.42 33.92
CA SER A 177 8.08 35.84 35.28
C SER A 177 7.14 34.65 35.56
N TRP A 178 6.90 33.81 34.57
CA TRP A 178 6.06 32.62 34.63
C TRP A 178 6.85 31.37 34.97
N ALA A 179 6.19 30.43 35.70
CA ALA A 179 6.77 29.12 35.93
C ALA A 179 6.98 28.36 34.62
N PRO A 180 8.11 27.68 34.40
CA PRO A 180 8.39 26.97 33.17
C PRO A 180 7.34 25.87 32.91
N LEU A 181 6.83 25.83 31.67
CA LEU A 181 5.89 24.81 31.26
C LEU A 181 6.55 23.44 31.26
N THR A 182 5.96 22.50 31.96
CA THR A 182 6.40 21.10 31.95
C THR A 182 5.73 20.35 30.81
N PHE A 183 6.52 19.67 29.98
CA PHE A 183 5.99 18.87 28.88
C PHE A 183 5.34 17.58 29.43
N PRO A 184 4.14 17.19 28.99
CA PRO A 184 3.47 15.99 29.47
C PRO A 184 4.33 14.73 29.24
N ASN A 185 4.59 13.97 30.30
CA ASN A 185 5.43 12.77 30.25
C ASN A 185 4.77 11.59 29.48
N ALA A 186 3.54 11.73 29.02
CA ALA A 186 2.67 10.63 28.63
C ALA A 186 2.29 10.61 27.13
N LEU A 187 3.03 11.28 26.23
CA LEU A 187 2.71 11.23 24.80
C LEU A 187 3.17 9.94 24.13
N VAL A 188 4.37 9.45 24.44
CA VAL A 188 4.84 8.13 24.00
C VAL A 188 4.46 7.11 25.07
N HIS A 189 3.97 5.94 24.67
CA HIS A 189 3.38 4.92 25.55
C HIS A 189 2.14 5.41 26.31
N ASP A 190 1.36 6.31 25.69
CA ASP A 190 0.13 6.81 26.27
C ASP A 190 -0.90 5.68 26.49
N ARG A 191 -1.61 5.72 27.63
CA ARG A 191 -2.55 4.67 28.06
C ARG A 191 -3.64 4.34 27.03
N TYR A 192 -4.02 5.32 26.19
CA TYR A 192 -5.10 5.18 25.20
C TYR A 192 -4.58 4.85 23.80
N ALA A 193 -3.27 4.63 23.63
CA ALA A 193 -2.62 4.40 22.34
C ALA A 193 -2.91 5.49 21.28
N LEU A 194 -3.10 6.74 21.71
CA LEU A 194 -3.43 7.85 20.81
C LEU A 194 -2.27 8.15 19.86
N THR A 195 -1.05 8.19 20.38
CA THR A 195 0.14 8.43 19.55
C THR A 195 0.33 7.32 18.51
N LEU A 196 0.14 6.06 18.88
CA LEU A 196 0.15 4.93 17.95
C LEU A 196 -0.96 5.09 16.91
N THR A 197 -2.18 5.40 17.33
CA THR A 197 -3.36 5.57 16.47
C THR A 197 -3.15 6.68 15.42
N ILE A 198 -2.65 7.84 15.85
CA ILE A 198 -2.38 8.98 14.95
C ILE A 198 -1.23 8.65 14.00
N THR A 199 -0.18 8.00 14.48
CA THR A 199 0.99 7.63 13.67
C THR A 199 0.59 6.62 12.59
N LEU A 200 -0.20 5.59 12.95
CA LEU A 200 -0.79 4.66 11.99
C LEU A 200 -1.67 5.38 10.98
N ALA A 201 -2.55 6.26 11.43
CA ALA A 201 -3.46 7.00 10.54
C ALA A 201 -2.70 7.83 9.50
N ILE A 202 -1.59 8.47 9.87
CA ILE A 202 -0.76 9.25 8.94
C ILE A 202 -0.09 8.33 7.92
N LYS A 203 0.46 7.20 8.35
CA LYS A 203 1.10 6.24 7.45
C LYS A 203 0.10 5.63 6.47
N GLU A 204 -1.05 5.21 6.96
CA GLU A 204 -2.09 4.59 6.15
C GLU A 204 -2.80 5.59 5.23
N CYS A 205 -2.82 6.88 5.59
CA CYS A 205 -3.32 7.94 4.71
C CYS A 205 -2.55 7.99 3.38
N TRP A 206 -1.22 7.83 3.38
CA TRP A 206 -0.42 7.80 2.15
C TRP A 206 -0.78 6.62 1.25
N PHE A 207 -1.02 5.45 1.84
CA PHE A 207 -1.47 4.27 1.11
C PHE A 207 -2.87 4.46 0.52
N LEU A 208 -3.82 5.00 1.30
CA LEU A 208 -5.17 5.29 0.81
C LEU A 208 -5.17 6.36 -0.29
N LEU A 209 -4.34 7.40 -0.18
CA LEU A 209 -4.17 8.41 -1.25
C LEU A 209 -3.65 7.78 -2.55
N TRP A 210 -2.72 6.84 -2.45
CA TRP A 210 -2.24 6.09 -3.61
C TRP A 210 -3.36 5.22 -4.23
N ALA A 211 -4.14 4.52 -3.42
CA ALA A 211 -5.28 3.72 -3.87
C ALA A 211 -6.36 4.59 -4.54
N VAL A 212 -6.69 5.74 -3.96
CA VAL A 212 -7.62 6.72 -4.53
C VAL A 212 -7.08 7.28 -5.84
N ALA A 213 -5.80 7.64 -5.92
CA ALA A 213 -5.18 8.14 -7.14
C ALA A 213 -5.32 7.14 -8.30
N ALA A 214 -5.13 5.85 -8.04
CA ALA A 214 -5.33 4.79 -9.02
C ALA A 214 -6.80 4.66 -9.49
N LEU A 215 -7.77 4.89 -8.59
CA LEU A 215 -9.20 4.87 -8.93
C LEU A 215 -9.61 6.10 -9.75
N LEU A 216 -9.09 7.28 -9.41
CA LEU A 216 -9.39 8.53 -10.11
C LEU A 216 -8.92 8.51 -11.57
N GLN A 217 -7.81 7.83 -11.88
CA GLN A 217 -7.32 7.69 -13.25
C GLN A 217 -8.20 6.81 -14.14
N ARG A 218 -8.97 5.89 -13.57
CA ARG A 218 -9.80 4.93 -14.30
C ARG A 218 -11.21 5.43 -14.62
N GLN A 219 -11.59 6.60 -14.13
CA GLN A 219 -12.96 7.10 -14.22
C GLN A 219 -13.01 8.50 -14.82
N SER A 220 -14.12 8.81 -15.48
CA SER A 220 -14.46 10.15 -15.99
C SER A 220 -14.86 11.12 -14.87
N ILE A 221 -14.11 11.14 -13.76
CA ILE A 221 -14.45 11.94 -12.56
C ILE A 221 -14.36 13.43 -12.85
N GLU A 222 -13.42 13.87 -13.67
CA GLU A 222 -13.34 15.27 -14.10
C GLU A 222 -14.58 15.72 -14.84
N GLN A 223 -15.15 14.87 -15.70
CA GLN A 223 -16.40 15.14 -16.40
C GLN A 223 -17.58 15.24 -15.43
N GLN A 224 -17.66 14.32 -14.46
CA GLN A 224 -18.69 14.37 -13.41
C GLN A 224 -18.58 15.62 -12.55
N LEU A 225 -17.35 16.03 -12.17
CA LEU A 225 -17.09 17.27 -11.44
C LEU A 225 -17.54 18.50 -12.24
N THR A 226 -17.21 18.55 -13.52
CA THR A 226 -17.56 19.64 -14.41
C THR A 226 -19.09 19.74 -14.57
N LEU A 227 -19.74 18.59 -14.87
CA LEU A 227 -21.20 18.54 -15.00
C LEU A 227 -21.93 18.95 -13.72
N ALA A 228 -21.50 18.44 -12.57
CA ALA A 228 -22.14 18.80 -11.30
C ALA A 228 -21.94 20.29 -10.94
N ARG A 229 -20.80 20.87 -11.32
CA ARG A 229 -20.55 22.32 -11.16
C ARG A 229 -21.42 23.18 -12.09
N THR A 230 -21.63 22.74 -13.34
CA THR A 230 -22.54 23.45 -14.24
C THR A 230 -24.00 23.40 -13.76
N LEU A 231 -24.35 22.37 -12.97
CA LEU A 231 -25.65 22.27 -12.30
C LEU A 231 -25.74 23.09 -10.99
N GLY A 232 -24.70 23.87 -10.63
CA GLY A 232 -24.67 24.74 -9.47
C GLY A 232 -24.32 24.09 -8.13
N TYR A 233 -23.89 22.81 -8.11
CA TYR A 233 -23.51 22.17 -6.85
C TYR A 233 -22.16 22.70 -6.33
N PRO A 234 -22.04 23.06 -5.03
CA PRO A 234 -20.77 23.42 -4.44
C PRO A 234 -19.84 22.19 -4.35
N THR A 235 -18.55 22.42 -4.46
CA THR A 235 -17.53 21.34 -4.56
C THR A 235 -17.62 20.32 -3.42
N TRP A 236 -17.89 20.75 -2.17
CA TRP A 236 -17.99 19.85 -1.03
C TRP A 236 -19.18 18.89 -1.13
N GLN A 237 -20.34 19.35 -1.66
CA GLN A 237 -21.51 18.50 -1.90
C GLN A 237 -21.23 17.48 -3.01
N ILE A 238 -20.55 17.89 -4.08
CA ILE A 238 -20.17 16.97 -5.17
C ILE A 238 -19.31 15.83 -4.61
N TRP A 239 -18.33 16.16 -3.77
CA TRP A 239 -17.48 15.14 -3.15
C TRP A 239 -18.27 14.23 -2.20
N LEU A 240 -19.06 14.79 -1.27
CA LEU A 240 -19.77 13.99 -0.28
C LEU A 240 -20.94 13.21 -0.87
N GLN A 241 -21.71 13.79 -1.80
CA GLN A 241 -22.96 13.19 -2.26
C GLN A 241 -22.83 12.41 -3.57
N VAL A 242 -21.79 12.70 -4.39
CA VAL A 242 -21.64 12.07 -5.69
C VAL A 242 -20.39 11.19 -5.76
N LEU A 243 -19.21 11.74 -5.41
CA LEU A 243 -17.95 11.03 -5.66
C LEU A 243 -17.61 10.01 -4.57
N TRP A 244 -17.66 10.38 -3.29
CA TRP A 244 -17.33 9.46 -2.21
C TRP A 244 -18.26 8.26 -2.13
N PRO A 245 -19.58 8.36 -2.33
CA PRO A 245 -20.45 7.19 -2.40
C PRO A 245 -20.09 6.20 -3.51
N GLN A 246 -19.45 6.66 -4.59
CA GLN A 246 -18.97 5.81 -5.69
C GLN A 246 -17.57 5.22 -5.41
N LEU A 247 -16.70 5.97 -4.73
CA LEU A 247 -15.31 5.58 -4.46
C LEU A 247 -15.18 4.64 -3.26
N LEU A 248 -15.92 4.89 -2.15
CA LEU A 248 -15.83 4.12 -0.91
C LEU A 248 -16.07 2.62 -1.10
N PRO A 249 -17.10 2.15 -1.84
CA PRO A 249 -17.27 0.72 -2.08
C PRO A 249 -16.10 0.07 -2.84
N ARG A 250 -15.36 0.85 -3.63
CA ARG A 250 -14.18 0.39 -4.37
C ARG A 250 -12.92 0.39 -3.52
N LEU A 251 -12.89 1.21 -2.46
CA LEU A 251 -11.82 1.25 -1.47
C LEU A 251 -11.96 0.18 -0.37
N ARG A 252 -13.01 -0.64 -0.38
CA ARG A 252 -13.27 -1.64 0.67
C ARG A 252 -12.06 -2.53 0.96
N TRP A 253 -11.38 -3.03 -0.08
CA TRP A 253 -10.21 -3.90 0.11
C TRP A 253 -8.98 -3.17 0.64
N PRO A 254 -8.59 -1.98 0.14
CA PRO A 254 -7.61 -1.13 0.78
C PRO A 254 -7.93 -0.82 2.25
N LEU A 255 -9.19 -0.52 2.60
CA LEU A 255 -9.59 -0.25 3.98
C LEU A 255 -9.49 -1.51 4.87
N VAL A 256 -9.88 -2.68 4.36
CA VAL A 256 -9.68 -3.95 5.08
C VAL A 256 -8.19 -4.22 5.29
N ALA A 257 -7.33 -3.96 4.30
CA ALA A 257 -5.88 -4.12 4.44
C ALA A 257 -5.31 -3.17 5.51
N VAL A 258 -5.73 -1.90 5.54
CA VAL A 258 -5.35 -0.93 6.59
C VAL A 258 -5.78 -1.42 7.97
N ALA A 259 -7.03 -1.87 8.12
CA ALA A 259 -7.54 -2.38 9.39
C ALA A 259 -6.82 -3.67 9.83
N ALA A 260 -6.55 -4.60 8.90
CA ALA A 260 -5.83 -5.85 9.16
C ALA A 260 -4.39 -5.57 9.63
N TYR A 261 -3.70 -4.63 8.98
CA TYR A 261 -2.36 -4.21 9.38
C TYR A 261 -2.39 -3.56 10.77
N SER A 262 -3.25 -2.55 10.99
CA SER A 262 -3.37 -1.86 12.27
C SER A 262 -3.74 -2.79 13.43
N LEU A 263 -4.54 -3.84 13.15
CA LEU A 263 -4.95 -4.84 14.16
C LEU A 263 -3.80 -5.79 14.53
N SER A 264 -2.89 -6.07 13.62
CA SER A 264 -1.81 -7.05 13.80
C SER A 264 -0.43 -6.44 13.95
N VAL A 265 -0.31 -5.10 13.98
CA VAL A 265 0.97 -4.41 14.13
C VAL A 265 1.54 -4.61 15.53
N VAL A 266 2.76 -5.17 15.62
CA VAL A 266 3.49 -5.38 16.86
C VAL A 266 4.67 -4.41 16.97
N ASP A 267 5.44 -4.27 15.91
CA ASP A 267 6.64 -3.45 15.83
C ASP A 267 6.42 -1.97 16.21
N MET A 268 5.45 -1.30 15.57
CA MET A 268 5.10 0.07 15.93
C MET A 268 4.48 0.18 17.32
N ALA A 269 3.71 -0.85 17.74
CA ALA A 269 3.07 -0.87 19.04
C ALA A 269 4.09 -1.02 20.18
N LEU A 270 5.20 -1.74 19.96
CA LEU A 270 6.33 -1.82 20.90
C LEU A 270 7.06 -0.48 21.06
N ILE A 271 7.10 0.34 20.00
CA ILE A 271 7.80 1.64 19.99
C ILE A 271 6.94 2.76 20.58
N LEU A 272 5.65 2.80 20.25
CA LEU A 272 4.76 3.94 20.55
C LEU A 272 3.58 3.58 21.44
N GLY A 273 3.16 2.31 21.43
CA GLY A 273 1.97 1.85 22.15
C GLY A 273 2.19 1.72 23.65
N PRO A 274 1.11 1.60 24.43
CA PRO A 274 1.19 1.43 25.88
C PRO A 274 1.74 0.05 26.27
N SER A 275 2.41 0.02 27.43
CA SER A 275 2.94 -1.22 27.99
C SER A 275 1.90 -1.95 28.86
N THR A 276 0.99 -1.22 29.49
CA THR A 276 -0.03 -1.71 30.43
C THR A 276 -1.34 -0.94 30.31
N PRO A 277 -2.39 -1.53 29.71
CA PRO A 277 -2.38 -2.78 28.96
C PRO A 277 -1.71 -2.61 27.59
N PRO A 278 -1.02 -3.64 27.07
CA PRO A 278 -0.50 -3.60 25.72
C PRO A 278 -1.65 -3.74 24.69
N THR A 279 -1.36 -3.48 23.40
CA THR A 279 -2.31 -3.84 22.33
C THR A 279 -2.47 -5.35 22.25
N LEU A 280 -3.62 -5.83 21.74
CA LEU A 280 -3.91 -7.26 21.64
C LEU A 280 -2.84 -8.00 20.81
N ALA A 281 -2.35 -7.39 19.71
CA ALA A 281 -1.28 -7.99 18.92
C ALA A 281 0.02 -8.19 19.69
N VAL A 282 0.42 -7.21 20.52
CA VAL A 282 1.59 -7.32 21.40
C VAL A 282 1.35 -8.37 22.49
N LEU A 283 0.16 -8.41 23.06
CA LEU A 283 -0.20 -9.41 24.09
C LEU A 283 -0.14 -10.83 23.53
N ILE A 284 -0.71 -11.05 22.33
CA ILE A 284 -0.63 -12.34 21.62
C ILE A 284 0.83 -12.72 21.35
N TRP A 285 1.63 -11.77 20.86
CA TRP A 285 3.05 -12.00 20.62
C TRP A 285 3.80 -12.39 21.91
N GLN A 286 3.51 -11.73 23.03
CA GLN A 286 4.07 -12.08 24.35
C GLN A 286 3.71 -13.53 24.72
N TRP A 287 2.43 -13.90 24.66
CA TRP A 287 1.97 -15.27 24.95
C TRP A 287 2.58 -16.33 24.02
N LEU A 288 2.69 -16.04 22.71
CA LEU A 288 3.32 -16.97 21.77
C LEU A 288 4.82 -17.17 22.02
N SER A 289 5.47 -16.18 22.63
CA SER A 289 6.90 -16.20 22.95
C SER A 289 7.19 -16.71 24.36
N ASP A 290 6.17 -17.06 25.13
CA ASP A 290 6.32 -17.53 26.51
C ASP A 290 6.85 -18.98 26.56
N ALA A 291 7.60 -19.30 27.62
CA ALA A 291 8.10 -20.64 27.87
C ALA A 291 6.99 -21.61 28.33
N ASP A 292 5.94 -21.10 29.00
CA ASP A 292 4.81 -21.89 29.47
C ASP A 292 3.95 -22.41 28.31
N PRO A 293 3.77 -23.74 28.17
CA PRO A 293 2.94 -24.33 27.12
C PRO A 293 1.48 -23.84 27.12
N LEU A 294 0.91 -23.58 28.31
CA LEU A 294 -0.46 -23.07 28.42
C LEU A 294 -0.57 -21.64 27.85
N GLN A 295 0.39 -20.78 28.18
CA GLN A 295 0.42 -19.41 27.62
C GLN A 295 0.58 -19.42 26.12
N ARG A 296 1.45 -20.28 25.58
CA ARG A 296 1.56 -20.45 24.12
C ARG A 296 0.26 -20.89 23.46
N GLN A 297 -0.47 -21.83 24.07
CA GLN A 297 -1.78 -22.26 23.58
C GLN A 297 -2.83 -21.12 23.68
N MET A 298 -2.80 -20.33 24.75
CA MET A 298 -3.59 -19.09 24.85
C MET A 298 -3.25 -18.11 23.72
N GLY A 299 -1.97 -17.92 23.41
CA GLY A 299 -1.52 -17.10 22.30
C GLY A 299 -2.02 -17.59 20.95
N LEU A 300 -2.03 -18.92 20.71
CA LEU A 300 -2.60 -19.54 19.52
C LEU A 300 -4.13 -19.28 19.45
N ALA A 301 -4.87 -19.52 20.54
CA ALA A 301 -6.30 -19.24 20.62
C ALA A 301 -6.60 -17.75 20.37
N ALA A 302 -5.86 -16.86 21.03
CA ALA A 302 -6.02 -15.42 20.89
C ALA A 302 -5.69 -14.91 19.48
N SER A 303 -4.76 -15.57 18.76
CA SER A 303 -4.45 -15.21 17.38
C SER A 303 -5.65 -15.39 16.45
N LEU A 304 -6.55 -16.34 16.73
CA LEU A 304 -7.80 -16.56 16.00
C LEU A 304 -8.83 -15.45 16.24
N LEU A 305 -8.70 -14.69 17.34
CA LEU A 305 -9.57 -13.54 17.57
C LEU A 305 -9.30 -12.42 16.57
N LEU A 306 -8.07 -12.27 16.06
CA LEU A 306 -7.73 -11.18 15.15
C LEU A 306 -8.55 -11.21 13.83
N PRO A 307 -8.61 -12.32 13.08
CA PRO A 307 -9.45 -12.38 11.88
C PRO A 307 -10.95 -12.28 12.23
N LEU A 308 -11.39 -12.78 13.39
CA LEU A 308 -12.77 -12.62 13.85
C LEU A 308 -13.10 -11.14 14.13
N LEU A 309 -12.23 -10.42 14.83
CA LEU A 309 -12.38 -9.00 15.12
C LEU A 309 -12.36 -8.16 13.83
N LEU A 310 -11.46 -8.49 12.89
CA LEU A 310 -11.43 -7.85 11.58
C LEU A 310 -12.74 -8.04 10.81
N TYR A 311 -13.28 -9.28 10.83
CA TYR A 311 -14.57 -9.58 10.22
C TYR A 311 -15.71 -8.79 10.89
N MET A 312 -15.77 -8.76 12.22
CA MET A 312 -16.77 -7.99 12.97
C MET A 312 -16.66 -6.49 12.70
N LEU A 313 -15.45 -5.94 12.63
CA LEU A 313 -15.21 -4.54 12.27
C LEU A 313 -15.66 -4.25 10.83
N GLY A 314 -15.37 -5.15 9.90
CA GLY A 314 -15.82 -5.04 8.51
C GLY A 314 -17.34 -5.13 8.38
N LEU A 315 -17.98 -6.02 9.14
CA LEU A 315 -19.43 -6.17 9.17
C LEU A 315 -20.11 -4.92 9.75
N SER A 316 -19.60 -4.41 10.89
CA SER A 316 -20.11 -3.19 11.51
C SER A 316 -19.99 -1.98 10.56
N ALA A 317 -18.84 -1.83 9.90
CA ALA A 317 -18.63 -0.79 8.88
C ALA A 317 -19.61 -0.95 7.70
N ALA A 318 -19.87 -2.17 7.24
CA ALA A 318 -20.83 -2.44 6.16
C ALA A 318 -22.28 -2.15 6.57
N LEU A 319 -22.67 -2.46 7.81
CA LEU A 319 -23.99 -2.13 8.35
C LEU A 319 -24.16 -0.62 8.52
N LEU A 320 -23.16 0.07 9.07
CA LEU A 320 -23.14 1.52 9.17
C LEU A 320 -23.26 2.17 7.79
N TRP A 321 -22.51 1.65 6.80
CA TRP A 321 -22.58 2.13 5.43
C TRP A 321 -24.00 1.99 4.86
N ARG A 322 -24.66 0.83 5.04
CA ARG A 322 -26.04 0.61 4.59
C ARG A 322 -27.02 1.59 5.27
N GLY A 323 -26.87 1.80 6.57
CA GLY A 323 -27.65 2.79 7.30
C GLY A 323 -27.45 4.22 6.76
N LEU A 324 -26.20 4.62 6.51
CA LEU A 324 -25.87 5.93 5.98
C LEU A 324 -26.32 6.13 4.53
N GLN A 325 -26.42 5.08 3.71
CA GLN A 325 -26.91 5.17 2.34
C GLN A 325 -28.35 5.73 2.26
N SER A 326 -29.18 5.43 3.24
CA SER A 326 -30.55 5.96 3.31
C SER A 326 -30.57 7.50 3.49
N PHE A 327 -29.57 8.05 4.20
CA PHE A 327 -29.38 9.51 4.35
C PHE A 327 -28.68 10.15 3.15
N TRP A 328 -27.90 9.38 2.40
CA TRP A 328 -27.14 9.85 1.25
C TRP A 328 -27.86 9.68 -0.09
N GLN A 329 -29.14 9.29 -0.08
CA GLN A 329 -29.94 9.34 -1.30
C GLN A 329 -29.86 10.78 -1.83
N ALA A 330 -29.24 10.92 -2.99
CA ALA A 330 -29.04 12.23 -3.62
C ALA A 330 -30.35 13.03 -3.61
N PRO A 331 -30.36 14.27 -3.13
CA PRO A 331 -31.54 15.09 -3.23
C PRO A 331 -31.92 15.11 -4.71
N THR A 332 -33.10 14.58 -5.02
CA THR A 332 -33.67 14.73 -6.36
C THR A 332 -33.54 16.20 -6.72
N GLY A 333 -33.06 16.53 -7.94
CA GLY A 333 -32.67 17.89 -8.36
C GLY A 333 -33.67 19.02 -8.04
N ARG A 334 -34.91 18.65 -7.67
CA ARG A 334 -35.95 19.57 -7.11
C ARG A 334 -35.61 20.20 -5.76
N ARG A 335 -34.76 19.57 -4.90
CA ARG A 335 -34.39 20.15 -3.60
C ARG A 335 -33.28 21.20 -3.70
N ALA A 336 -32.34 21.06 -4.62
CA ALA A 336 -31.31 22.07 -4.86
C ALA A 336 -31.89 23.39 -5.38
N ALA A 337 -32.88 23.31 -6.26
CA ALA A 337 -33.59 24.49 -6.77
C ALA A 337 -34.43 25.23 -5.70
N ARG A 338 -34.87 24.52 -4.66
CA ARG A 338 -35.72 25.11 -3.60
C ARG A 338 -34.94 25.78 -2.47
N GLN A 339 -33.66 25.35 -2.24
CA GLN A 339 -32.82 25.95 -1.17
C GLN A 339 -32.09 27.22 -1.61
N HIS A 340 -31.87 27.40 -2.88
CA HIS A 340 -31.42 28.68 -3.41
C HIS A 340 -32.65 29.32 -4.05
N GLY A 341 -33.32 30.19 -3.30
CA GLY A 341 -34.41 31.01 -3.84
C GLY A 341 -33.95 31.63 -5.17
N LEU A 342 -34.20 30.92 -6.25
CA LEU A 342 -34.01 31.42 -7.59
C LEU A 342 -35.05 32.54 -7.77
N SER A 343 -34.68 33.74 -7.34
CA SER A 343 -35.11 34.93 -8.02
C SER A 343 -34.91 34.70 -9.51
N GLN A 344 -35.98 34.61 -10.27
CA GLN A 344 -36.01 34.40 -11.72
C GLN A 344 -35.46 35.64 -12.47
N THR A 345 -34.30 36.13 -12.08
CA THR A 345 -33.54 37.03 -12.93
C THR A 345 -32.51 36.18 -13.66
N ALA A 346 -32.89 35.77 -14.87
CA ALA A 346 -31.95 35.23 -15.82
C ALA A 346 -30.72 36.15 -15.88
N PRO A 347 -29.48 35.63 -15.72
CA PRO A 347 -28.33 36.49 -15.90
C PRO A 347 -28.30 36.93 -17.37
N PRO A 348 -28.25 38.24 -17.65
CA PRO A 348 -28.09 38.71 -19.00
C PRO A 348 -26.69 38.34 -19.49
N ASN A 349 -26.64 37.69 -20.66
CA ASN A 349 -25.44 37.48 -21.48
C ASN A 349 -24.34 36.59 -20.90
N LEU A 350 -24.52 35.28 -21.06
CA LEU A 350 -23.41 34.31 -21.13
C LEU A 350 -22.58 34.56 -22.40
N THR A 351 -21.75 35.59 -22.39
CA THR A 351 -20.60 35.62 -23.31
C THR A 351 -19.65 34.53 -22.86
N MET A 352 -19.51 33.50 -23.68
CA MET A 352 -18.62 32.34 -23.49
C MET A 352 -17.12 32.72 -23.56
N THR A 353 -16.70 33.88 -23.09
CA THR A 353 -15.31 34.37 -23.12
C THR A 353 -14.60 34.29 -21.78
N GLY A 354 -15.24 33.75 -20.74
CA GLY A 354 -14.58 33.49 -19.47
C GLY A 354 -13.77 32.20 -19.51
N ARG A 355 -12.45 32.26 -19.78
CA ARG A 355 -11.54 31.17 -19.43
C ARG A 355 -11.87 30.75 -17.98
N PRO A 356 -12.13 29.45 -17.71
CA PRO A 356 -12.40 29.01 -16.36
C PRO A 356 -11.24 29.48 -15.46
N ARG A 357 -11.56 30.36 -14.50
CA ARG A 357 -10.56 30.80 -13.51
C ARG A 357 -9.98 29.56 -12.87
N PRO A 358 -8.65 29.38 -12.87
CA PRO A 358 -8.03 28.25 -12.23
C PRO A 358 -8.46 28.23 -10.78
N HIS A 359 -9.30 27.25 -10.40
CA HIS A 359 -9.69 27.08 -9.00
C HIS A 359 -8.42 26.91 -8.17
N ARG A 360 -8.12 27.87 -7.32
CA ARG A 360 -7.10 27.71 -6.28
C ARG A 360 -7.56 26.55 -5.41
N GLY A 361 -6.80 25.44 -5.39
CA GLY A 361 -7.04 24.31 -4.50
C GLY A 361 -7.28 24.83 -3.08
N SER A 362 -8.13 24.15 -2.32
CA SER A 362 -8.50 24.66 -0.99
C SER A 362 -7.24 24.86 -0.15
N ARG A 363 -7.05 26.05 0.40
CA ARG A 363 -5.93 26.36 1.30
C ARG A 363 -5.81 25.35 2.45
N PRO A 364 -6.92 24.98 3.15
CA PRO A 364 -6.84 24.01 4.25
C PRO A 364 -6.35 22.62 3.84
N ALA A 365 -6.77 22.08 2.68
CA ALA A 365 -6.28 20.78 2.21
C ALA A 365 -4.80 20.83 1.86
N SER A 366 -4.33 21.95 1.30
CA SER A 366 -2.91 22.15 1.01
C SER A 366 -2.07 22.26 2.28
N LEU A 367 -2.58 22.93 3.30
CA LEU A 367 -1.94 23.04 4.61
C LEU A 367 -1.92 21.68 5.31
N LEU A 368 -3.02 20.93 5.28
CA LEU A 368 -3.09 19.58 5.84
C LEU A 368 -2.07 18.65 5.19
N PHE A 369 -2.03 18.61 3.85
CA PHE A 369 -1.01 17.84 3.13
C PHE A 369 0.40 18.30 3.49
N GLY A 370 0.64 19.61 3.54
CA GLY A 370 1.94 20.18 3.91
C GLY A 370 2.35 19.79 5.34
N LEU A 371 1.41 19.81 6.29
CA LEU A 371 1.65 19.40 7.67
C LEU A 371 2.01 17.92 7.79
N LEU A 372 1.25 17.03 7.15
CA LEU A 372 1.54 15.59 7.16
C LEU A 372 2.88 15.29 6.49
N ALA A 373 3.19 15.94 5.39
CA ALA A 373 4.47 15.83 4.72
C ALA A 373 5.61 16.36 5.59
N LEU A 374 5.43 17.52 6.22
CA LEU A 374 6.40 18.11 7.15
C LEU A 374 6.68 17.17 8.32
N LEU A 375 5.64 16.60 8.93
CA LEU A 375 5.80 15.65 10.04
C LEU A 375 6.58 14.41 9.60
N SER A 376 6.31 13.89 8.39
CA SER A 376 7.03 12.73 7.85
C SER A 376 8.52 13.04 7.60
N TRP A 377 8.83 14.23 7.06
CA TRP A 377 10.20 14.67 6.84
C TRP A 377 10.92 15.04 8.14
N LEU A 378 10.21 15.65 9.10
CA LEU A 378 10.75 15.98 10.42
C LEU A 378 11.13 14.72 11.20
N ALA A 379 10.26 13.69 11.18
CA ALA A 379 10.57 12.39 11.78
C ALA A 379 11.88 11.81 11.22
N LEU A 380 12.06 11.86 9.89
CA LEU A 380 13.29 11.40 9.26
C LEU A 380 14.49 12.28 9.58
N ALA A 381 14.32 13.61 9.59
CA ALA A 381 15.38 14.55 9.94
C ALA A 381 15.86 14.34 11.37
N LEU A 382 14.96 14.05 12.30
CA LEU A 382 15.32 13.72 13.69
C LEU A 382 16.09 12.42 13.80
N ILE A 383 15.70 11.38 13.04
CA ILE A 383 16.49 10.14 12.96
C ILE A 383 17.88 10.44 12.44
N ALA A 384 18.00 11.22 11.35
CA ALA A 384 19.30 11.62 10.79
C ALA A 384 20.14 12.41 11.80
N LEU A 385 19.53 13.34 12.51
CA LEU A 385 20.20 14.13 13.54
C LEU A 385 20.71 13.25 14.70
N TRP A 386 19.86 12.33 15.21
CA TRP A 386 20.25 11.41 16.27
C TRP A 386 21.36 10.44 15.84
N SER A 387 21.43 10.06 14.58
CA SER A 387 22.46 9.13 14.08
C SER A 387 23.88 9.72 14.12
N VAL A 388 23.99 11.05 14.09
CA VAL A 388 25.27 11.78 14.13
C VAL A 388 25.44 12.61 15.43
N ALA A 389 24.46 12.55 16.35
CA ALA A 389 24.54 13.30 17.60
C ALA A 389 25.60 12.70 18.53
N GLY A 390 26.48 13.53 19.06
CA GLY A 390 27.38 13.21 20.14
C GLY A 390 26.68 13.33 21.50
N ARG A 391 27.25 14.11 22.40
CA ARG A 391 26.61 14.40 23.71
C ARG A 391 25.41 15.31 23.50
N TRP A 392 24.22 14.86 23.89
CA TRP A 392 22.99 15.61 23.73
C TRP A 392 22.10 15.48 24.97
N PHE A 393 22.33 16.36 25.93
CA PHE A 393 21.57 16.39 27.16
C PHE A 393 20.33 17.29 27.05
N TYR A 394 19.27 16.91 27.78
CA TYR A 394 18.10 17.76 27.94
C TYR A 394 18.47 18.95 28.85
N PRO A 395 17.97 20.17 28.63
CA PRO A 395 16.97 20.58 27.61
C PRO A 395 17.54 21.12 26.28
N ALA A 396 18.85 21.00 26.02
CA ALA A 396 19.47 21.56 24.83
C ALA A 396 18.74 21.11 23.54
N LEU A 397 18.40 22.09 22.67
CA LEU A 397 17.66 21.83 21.43
C LEU A 397 18.51 21.11 20.37
N TRP A 398 19.83 21.40 20.37
CA TRP A 398 20.81 20.82 19.44
C TRP A 398 21.87 20.03 20.19
N PRO A 399 22.46 19.01 19.56
CA PRO A 399 23.58 18.28 20.17
C PRO A 399 24.80 19.20 20.34
N ALA A 400 25.55 19.00 21.43
CA ALA A 400 26.74 19.77 21.70
C ALA A 400 27.85 19.53 20.66
N GLU A 401 27.90 18.32 20.10
CA GLU A 401 28.87 17.91 19.08
C GLU A 401 28.21 16.93 18.09
N LEU A 402 28.68 16.92 16.86
CA LEU A 402 28.31 15.93 15.86
C LEU A 402 29.47 14.94 15.70
N THR A 403 29.13 13.64 15.68
CA THR A 403 30.12 12.56 15.61
C THR A 403 29.59 11.41 14.76
N LEU A 404 30.49 10.73 14.07
CA LEU A 404 30.19 9.50 13.34
C LEU A 404 30.51 8.22 14.14
N GLN A 405 30.78 8.35 15.45
CA GLN A 405 31.16 7.23 16.30
C GLN A 405 30.15 6.08 16.24
N SER A 406 28.84 6.38 16.25
CA SER A 406 27.80 5.36 16.17
C SER A 406 27.79 4.60 14.85
N TRP A 407 28.27 5.21 13.77
CA TRP A 407 28.45 4.57 12.47
C TRP A 407 29.73 3.73 12.41
N GLN A 408 30.79 4.15 13.08
CA GLN A 408 32.06 3.41 13.15
C GLN A 408 31.97 2.15 14.03
N GLN A 409 31.15 2.23 15.10
CA GLN A 409 30.96 1.13 16.06
C GLN A 409 29.75 0.24 15.71
N LEU A 410 29.11 0.48 14.55
CA LEU A 410 27.95 -0.28 14.14
C LEU A 410 28.33 -1.71 13.79
N ASP A 411 27.56 -2.66 14.32
CA ASP A 411 27.55 -4.01 13.73
C ASP A 411 26.80 -3.97 12.38
N TRP A 412 27.53 -4.27 11.32
CA TRP A 412 27.01 -4.25 9.96
C TRP A 412 26.31 -5.56 9.57
N GLN A 413 26.39 -6.60 10.40
CA GLN A 413 25.77 -7.89 10.12
C GLN A 413 24.25 -7.77 9.86
N PRO A 414 23.46 -7.04 10.67
CA PRO A 414 22.03 -6.86 10.42
C PRO A 414 21.72 -6.20 9.06
N PHE A 415 22.57 -5.26 8.63
CA PHE A 415 22.42 -4.61 7.33
C PHE A 415 22.63 -5.60 6.17
N PHE A 416 23.73 -6.37 6.19
CA PHE A 416 24.01 -7.35 5.15
C PHE A 416 22.96 -8.47 5.13
N SER A 417 22.52 -8.95 6.29
CA SER A 417 21.42 -9.90 6.40
C SER A 417 20.14 -9.37 5.77
N THR A 418 19.81 -8.11 6.02
CA THR A 418 18.63 -7.45 5.43
C THR A 418 18.72 -7.37 3.91
N VAL A 419 19.89 -6.97 3.38
CA VAL A 419 20.12 -6.90 1.92
C VAL A 419 20.01 -8.29 1.29
N LEU A 420 20.65 -9.30 1.90
CA LEU A 420 20.60 -10.67 1.43
C LEU A 420 19.16 -11.19 1.38
N LEU A 421 18.41 -11.05 2.46
CA LEU A 421 17.01 -11.51 2.56
C LEU A 421 16.12 -10.77 1.54
N ALA A 422 16.25 -9.46 1.41
CA ALA A 422 15.43 -8.66 0.50
C ALA A 422 15.70 -9.00 -0.96
N VAL A 423 16.97 -9.08 -1.35
CA VAL A 423 17.36 -9.41 -2.73
C VAL A 423 16.96 -10.84 -3.07
N SER A 424 17.26 -11.81 -2.20
CA SER A 424 16.93 -13.23 -2.43
C SER A 424 15.42 -13.44 -2.52
N SER A 425 14.62 -12.80 -1.64
CA SER A 425 13.16 -12.90 -1.70
C SER A 425 12.61 -12.36 -3.02
N VAL A 426 13.14 -11.24 -3.53
CA VAL A 426 12.72 -10.67 -4.83
C VAL A 426 13.16 -11.54 -6.00
N ILE A 427 14.38 -12.09 -5.97
CA ILE A 427 14.88 -13.00 -7.00
C ILE A 427 13.97 -14.23 -7.14
N VAL A 428 13.45 -14.76 -6.03
CA VAL A 428 12.51 -15.89 -6.05
C VAL A 428 11.09 -15.43 -6.41
N ALA A 429 10.61 -14.32 -5.86
CA ALA A 429 9.25 -13.85 -6.08
C ALA A 429 8.99 -13.37 -7.51
N LEU A 430 9.99 -12.76 -8.19
CA LEU A 430 9.81 -12.20 -9.53
C LEU A 430 9.43 -13.25 -10.58
N PRO A 431 10.19 -14.35 -10.77
CA PRO A 431 9.80 -15.38 -11.73
C PRO A 431 8.45 -16.03 -11.37
N LEU A 432 8.17 -16.27 -10.08
CA LEU A 432 6.88 -16.80 -9.65
C LEU A 432 5.72 -15.86 -10.02
N THR A 433 5.92 -14.55 -9.88
CA THR A 433 4.94 -13.53 -10.26
C THR A 433 4.70 -13.51 -11.77
N LEU A 434 5.77 -13.54 -12.57
CA LEU A 434 5.67 -13.55 -14.03
C LEU A 434 5.03 -14.83 -14.55
N ILE A 435 5.36 -15.98 -13.95
CA ILE A 435 4.72 -17.27 -14.23
C ILE A 435 3.22 -17.20 -13.94
N TRP A 436 2.84 -16.65 -12.78
CA TRP A 436 1.43 -16.52 -12.43
C TRP A 436 0.66 -15.59 -13.38
N LEU A 437 1.24 -14.46 -13.77
CA LEU A 437 0.59 -13.52 -14.69
C LEU A 437 0.33 -14.13 -16.07
N GLU A 438 1.22 -15.01 -16.54
CA GLU A 438 1.11 -15.64 -17.87
C GLU A 438 0.21 -16.87 -17.88
N TRP A 439 0.32 -17.74 -16.85
CA TRP A 439 -0.33 -19.06 -16.85
C TRP A 439 -1.34 -19.23 -15.71
N GLY A 440 -1.43 -18.28 -14.77
CA GLY A 440 -2.29 -18.36 -13.60
C GLY A 440 -3.77 -18.18 -13.90
N ALA A 441 -4.62 -18.93 -13.17
CA ALA A 441 -6.05 -18.80 -13.27
C ALA A 441 -6.54 -17.53 -12.54
N ARG A 442 -7.26 -16.66 -13.23
CA ARG A 442 -7.79 -15.41 -12.65
C ARG A 442 -8.68 -15.64 -11.43
N ARG A 443 -9.40 -16.76 -11.39
CA ARG A 443 -10.29 -17.11 -10.28
C ARG A 443 -9.53 -17.34 -8.97
N LEU A 444 -8.31 -17.87 -9.04
CA LEU A 444 -7.46 -18.11 -7.86
C LEU A 444 -6.62 -16.90 -7.47
N GLN A 445 -6.57 -15.86 -8.30
CA GLN A 445 -5.76 -14.66 -8.01
C GLN A 445 -6.20 -13.96 -6.72
N ALA A 446 -7.49 -13.97 -6.38
CA ALA A 446 -8.00 -13.39 -5.14
C ALA A 446 -7.41 -14.08 -3.89
N LEU A 447 -7.18 -15.40 -3.97
CA LEU A 447 -6.57 -16.18 -2.89
C LEU A 447 -5.13 -15.75 -2.63
N LEU A 448 -4.39 -15.42 -3.68
CA LEU A 448 -2.99 -14.97 -3.56
C LEU A 448 -2.84 -13.59 -2.89
N TYR A 449 -3.91 -12.79 -2.86
CA TYR A 449 -3.94 -11.52 -2.12
C TYR A 449 -4.40 -11.67 -0.67
N LEU A 450 -4.77 -12.88 -0.23
CA LEU A 450 -5.21 -13.13 1.13
C LEU A 450 -4.23 -12.60 2.19
N PRO A 451 -2.89 -12.79 2.06
CA PRO A 451 -1.95 -12.28 3.05
C PRO A 451 -1.97 -10.75 3.22
N LEU A 452 -2.45 -10.01 2.21
CA LEU A 452 -2.53 -8.55 2.29
C LEU A 452 -3.73 -8.03 3.10
N ILE A 453 -4.76 -8.86 3.24
CA ILE A 453 -6.03 -8.49 3.89
C ILE A 453 -6.32 -9.31 5.15
N PHE A 454 -5.42 -10.24 5.48
CA PHE A 454 -5.54 -11.09 6.65
C PHE A 454 -4.54 -10.62 7.73
N PRO A 455 -4.88 -10.65 9.02
CA PRO A 455 -3.95 -10.29 10.09
C PRO A 455 -2.66 -11.11 10.02
N ALA A 456 -1.51 -10.46 10.22
CA ALA A 456 -0.21 -11.10 10.00
C ALA A 456 0.12 -12.19 11.06
N LEU A 457 -0.25 -11.98 12.33
CA LEU A 457 0.11 -12.88 13.42
C LEU A 457 -0.33 -14.33 13.21
N PRO A 458 -1.60 -14.64 12.88
CA PRO A 458 -1.99 -16.02 12.61
C PRO A 458 -1.21 -16.65 11.44
N LEU A 459 -0.92 -15.89 10.39
CA LEU A 459 -0.15 -16.38 9.24
C LEU A 459 1.29 -16.70 9.60
N VAL A 460 1.94 -15.81 10.37
CA VAL A 460 3.31 -16.01 10.87
C VAL A 460 3.37 -17.22 11.79
N THR A 461 2.36 -17.41 12.63
CA THR A 461 2.26 -18.57 13.53
C THR A 461 2.15 -19.87 12.75
N ILE A 462 1.29 -19.92 11.71
CA ILE A 462 1.20 -21.08 10.82
C ILE A 462 2.54 -21.36 10.12
N GLN A 463 3.21 -20.32 9.61
CA GLN A 463 4.54 -20.47 8.99
C GLN A 463 5.57 -21.02 9.97
N TYR A 464 5.61 -20.48 11.17
CA TYR A 464 6.56 -20.91 12.20
C TYR A 464 6.37 -22.39 12.55
N HIS A 465 5.12 -22.84 12.76
CA HIS A 465 4.85 -24.24 13.05
C HIS A 465 5.18 -25.15 11.86
N ALA A 466 4.95 -24.71 10.63
CA ALA A 466 5.38 -25.47 9.46
C ALA A 466 6.91 -25.64 9.40
N LEU A 467 7.66 -24.60 9.80
CA LEU A 467 9.12 -24.67 9.86
C LEU A 467 9.63 -25.59 10.98
N LEU A 468 8.97 -25.56 12.15
CA LEU A 468 9.29 -26.47 13.26
C LEU A 468 9.12 -27.94 12.88
N LEU A 469 8.09 -28.30 12.10
CA LEU A 469 7.86 -29.69 11.66
C LEU A 469 9.02 -30.24 10.80
N VAL A 470 9.73 -29.38 10.09
CA VAL A 470 10.87 -29.77 9.23
C VAL A 470 12.22 -29.36 9.83
N ASN A 471 12.25 -28.86 11.07
CA ASN A 471 13.45 -28.36 11.77
C ASN A 471 14.24 -27.33 10.94
N ALA A 472 13.55 -26.46 10.22
CA ALA A 472 14.16 -25.46 9.34
C ALA A 472 14.17 -24.04 9.94
N ASP A 473 13.57 -23.84 11.13
CA ASP A 473 13.57 -22.55 11.83
C ASP A 473 15.01 -22.07 12.13
N GLY A 474 15.20 -20.76 12.15
CA GLY A 474 16.53 -20.15 12.34
C GLY A 474 17.43 -20.20 11.11
N SER A 475 16.98 -20.71 9.97
CA SER A 475 17.74 -20.72 8.72
C SER A 475 17.39 -19.51 7.82
N ILE A 476 18.37 -19.06 7.00
CA ILE A 476 18.16 -17.97 6.03
C ILE A 476 17.08 -18.35 5.02
N SER A 477 17.03 -19.61 4.58
CA SER A 477 16.01 -20.12 3.64
C SER A 477 14.60 -20.06 4.22
N ALA A 478 14.44 -20.33 5.52
CA ALA A 478 13.17 -20.20 6.23
C ALA A 478 12.67 -18.74 6.25
N VAL A 479 13.56 -17.80 6.53
CA VAL A 479 13.21 -16.38 6.52
C VAL A 479 12.88 -15.91 5.09
N ILE A 480 13.63 -16.31 4.07
CA ILE A 480 13.31 -15.99 2.68
C ILE A 480 11.92 -16.53 2.33
N TRP A 481 11.63 -17.80 2.64
CA TRP A 481 10.31 -18.38 2.40
C TRP A 481 9.21 -17.62 3.15
N SER A 482 9.46 -17.25 4.40
CA SER A 482 8.52 -16.48 5.20
C SER A 482 8.22 -15.11 4.56
N HIS A 483 9.23 -14.41 4.05
CA HIS A 483 9.06 -13.14 3.35
C HIS A 483 8.27 -13.27 2.03
N LEU A 484 8.40 -14.39 1.32
CA LEU A 484 7.67 -14.61 0.05
C LEU A 484 6.16 -14.49 0.20
N LEU A 485 5.59 -14.83 1.37
CA LEU A 485 4.15 -14.74 1.62
C LEU A 485 3.60 -13.31 1.44
N TRP A 486 4.41 -12.28 1.69
CA TRP A 486 4.04 -10.87 1.49
C TRP A 486 4.67 -10.27 0.23
N VAL A 487 5.94 -10.57 -0.05
CA VAL A 487 6.66 -10.01 -1.21
C VAL A 487 5.96 -10.39 -2.52
N PHE A 488 5.59 -11.65 -2.69
CA PHE A 488 4.94 -12.15 -3.91
C PHE A 488 3.62 -11.44 -4.22
N PRO A 489 2.62 -11.33 -3.30
CA PRO A 489 1.36 -10.66 -3.61
C PRO A 489 1.51 -9.17 -3.85
N TYR A 490 2.45 -8.47 -3.20
CA TYR A 490 2.74 -7.07 -3.52
C TYR A 490 3.31 -6.91 -4.93
N MET A 491 4.27 -7.74 -5.33
CA MET A 491 4.81 -7.72 -6.69
C MET A 491 3.74 -8.05 -7.73
N LEU A 492 2.88 -9.03 -7.44
CA LEU A 492 1.73 -9.39 -8.28
C LEU A 492 0.74 -8.23 -8.42
N LEU A 493 0.47 -7.49 -7.34
CA LEU A 493 -0.40 -6.32 -7.35
C LEU A 493 0.12 -5.23 -8.28
N ILE A 494 1.41 -4.92 -8.21
CA ILE A 494 2.06 -3.89 -9.03
C ILE A 494 2.09 -4.30 -10.51
N LEU A 495 2.43 -5.56 -10.81
CA LEU A 495 2.59 -6.02 -12.20
C LEU A 495 1.28 -6.36 -12.89
N SER A 496 0.22 -6.71 -12.15
CA SER A 496 -1.04 -7.17 -12.75
C SER A 496 -1.73 -6.13 -13.64
N GLY A 497 -1.66 -4.85 -13.29
CA GLY A 497 -2.22 -3.74 -14.08
C GLY A 497 -1.50 -3.55 -15.42
N PRO A 498 -0.20 -3.26 -15.41
CA PRO A 498 0.62 -3.12 -16.61
C PRO A 498 0.59 -4.36 -17.51
N TYR A 499 0.64 -5.57 -16.92
CA TYR A 499 0.57 -6.82 -17.69
C TYR A 499 -0.75 -6.93 -18.47
N ARG A 500 -1.88 -6.59 -17.86
CA ARG A 500 -3.20 -6.61 -18.52
C ARG A 500 -3.39 -5.50 -19.55
N ALA A 501 -2.59 -4.44 -19.46
CA ALA A 501 -2.61 -3.34 -20.42
C ALA A 501 -1.79 -3.61 -21.70
N LEU A 502 -1.01 -4.73 -21.74
CA LEU A 502 -0.29 -5.14 -22.95
C LEU A 502 -1.28 -5.46 -24.07
N ASP A 503 -0.93 -5.04 -25.30
CA ASP A 503 -1.72 -5.38 -26.49
C ASP A 503 -1.63 -6.89 -26.77
N PRO A 504 -2.76 -7.63 -26.76
CA PRO A 504 -2.77 -9.05 -27.07
C PRO A 504 -2.21 -9.40 -28.45
N ARG A 505 -2.21 -8.43 -29.36
CA ARG A 505 -1.69 -8.60 -30.73
C ARG A 505 -0.20 -8.88 -30.76
N LEU A 506 0.57 -8.39 -29.77
CA LEU A 506 2.00 -8.68 -29.65
C LEU A 506 2.27 -10.18 -29.54
N LEU A 507 1.48 -10.88 -28.74
CA LEU A 507 1.61 -12.34 -28.60
C LEU A 507 1.18 -13.08 -29.87
N LEU A 508 0.11 -12.61 -30.53
CA LEU A 508 -0.35 -13.19 -31.79
C LEU A 508 0.71 -13.03 -32.88
N THR A 509 1.25 -11.83 -33.07
CA THR A 509 2.32 -11.57 -34.03
C THR A 509 3.56 -12.42 -33.77
N ALA A 510 3.97 -12.55 -32.51
CA ALA A 510 5.08 -13.42 -32.14
C ALA A 510 4.83 -14.88 -32.55
N ARG A 511 3.60 -15.38 -32.35
CA ARG A 511 3.22 -16.75 -32.73
C ARG A 511 3.15 -16.96 -34.23
N THR A 512 2.69 -15.96 -35.01
CA THR A 512 2.74 -16.05 -36.47
C THR A 512 4.16 -16.04 -37.02
N LEU A 513 5.10 -15.43 -36.31
CA LEU A 513 6.55 -15.47 -36.59
C LEU A 513 7.23 -16.76 -36.11
N GLY A 514 6.48 -17.76 -35.63
CA GLY A 514 7.00 -19.07 -35.23
C GLY A 514 7.54 -19.13 -33.78
N TYR A 515 7.45 -18.06 -32.98
CA TYR A 515 7.88 -18.12 -31.58
C TYR A 515 6.94 -18.99 -30.74
N ARG A 516 7.53 -19.89 -29.93
CA ARG A 516 6.80 -20.58 -28.86
C ARG A 516 6.36 -19.57 -27.80
N ARG A 517 5.28 -19.86 -27.06
CA ARG A 517 4.72 -18.92 -26.05
C ARG A 517 5.77 -18.42 -25.06
N TYR A 518 6.58 -19.30 -24.47
CA TYR A 518 7.64 -18.92 -23.53
C TYR A 518 8.72 -18.02 -24.16
N GLN A 519 9.06 -18.23 -25.45
CA GLN A 519 10.01 -17.39 -26.19
C GLN A 519 9.44 -15.99 -26.43
N ALA A 520 8.15 -15.89 -26.77
CA ALA A 520 7.47 -14.63 -26.92
C ALA A 520 7.41 -13.85 -25.57
N CYS A 521 7.17 -14.56 -24.47
CA CYS A 521 7.22 -13.94 -23.14
C CYS A 521 8.61 -13.39 -22.80
N LEU A 522 9.66 -14.18 -22.95
CA LEU A 522 11.03 -13.80 -22.61
C LEU A 522 11.59 -12.70 -23.53
N ARG A 523 11.29 -12.73 -24.83
CA ARG A 523 11.90 -11.84 -25.82
C ARG A 523 11.09 -10.56 -26.10
N LEU A 524 9.78 -10.59 -25.89
CA LEU A 524 8.89 -9.48 -26.25
C LEU A 524 8.07 -8.95 -25.07
N LEU A 525 7.30 -9.81 -24.37
CA LEU A 525 6.35 -9.35 -23.35
C LEU A 525 7.05 -8.83 -22.10
N TRP A 526 7.94 -9.61 -21.50
CA TRP A 526 8.63 -9.24 -20.28
C TRP A 526 9.62 -8.08 -20.47
N PRO A 527 10.41 -8.01 -21.57
CA PRO A 527 11.20 -6.82 -21.86
C PRO A 527 10.37 -5.54 -22.05
N SER A 528 9.14 -5.63 -22.58
CA SER A 528 8.27 -4.46 -22.69
C SER A 528 7.74 -3.99 -21.33
N LEU A 529 7.75 -4.84 -20.32
CA LEU A 529 7.33 -4.57 -18.94
C LEU A 529 8.52 -4.20 -18.01
N TRP A 530 9.73 -4.01 -18.53
CA TRP A 530 10.91 -3.81 -17.72
C TRP A 530 10.76 -2.70 -16.65
N ARG A 531 10.07 -1.57 -16.97
CA ARG A 531 9.80 -0.48 -16.01
C ARG A 531 8.88 -0.92 -14.87
N PRO A 532 7.69 -1.49 -15.13
CA PRO A 532 6.86 -2.11 -14.09
C PRO A 532 7.59 -3.19 -13.30
N ILE A 533 8.47 -3.99 -13.94
CA ILE A 533 9.25 -5.04 -13.27
C ILE A 533 10.21 -4.42 -12.26
N VAL A 534 10.99 -3.41 -12.66
CA VAL A 534 11.93 -2.73 -11.74
C VAL A 534 11.18 -2.06 -10.58
N LEU A 535 10.02 -1.46 -10.85
CA LEU A 535 9.16 -0.90 -9.81
C LEU A 535 8.64 -1.99 -8.85
N ALA A 536 8.22 -3.14 -9.38
CA ALA A 536 7.76 -4.26 -8.56
C ALA A 536 8.90 -4.84 -7.70
N CYS A 537 10.13 -4.92 -8.24
CA CYS A 537 11.31 -5.30 -7.48
C CYS A 537 11.60 -4.30 -6.34
N ALA A 538 11.52 -2.99 -6.60
CA ALA A 538 11.68 -1.97 -5.56
C ALA A 538 10.64 -2.08 -4.45
N VAL A 539 9.38 -2.35 -4.80
CA VAL A 539 8.31 -2.61 -3.83
C VAL A 539 8.60 -3.90 -3.07
N GLY A 540 9.02 -4.98 -3.75
CA GLY A 540 9.38 -6.26 -3.11
C GLY A 540 10.51 -6.11 -2.10
N ILE A 541 11.58 -5.37 -2.44
CA ILE A 541 12.67 -5.03 -1.51
C ILE A 541 12.13 -4.27 -0.30
N SER A 542 11.30 -3.26 -0.53
CA SER A 542 10.74 -2.44 0.55
C SER A 542 9.86 -3.25 1.50
N VAL A 543 9.06 -4.16 0.96
CA VAL A 543 8.21 -5.07 1.75
C VAL A 543 9.08 -6.03 2.56
N SER A 544 10.12 -6.61 1.96
CA SER A 544 11.03 -7.53 2.67
C SER A 544 11.79 -6.84 3.80
N VAL A 545 12.32 -5.63 3.57
CA VAL A 545 13.00 -4.81 4.60
C VAL A 545 12.09 -4.49 5.77
N ALA A 546 10.79 -4.28 5.53
CA ALA A 546 9.82 -3.92 6.57
C ALA A 546 9.32 -5.13 7.40
N GLN A 547 9.69 -6.37 7.06
CA GLN A 547 9.21 -7.57 7.75
C GLN A 547 9.86 -7.73 9.13
N TYR A 548 9.07 -7.53 10.19
CA TYR A 548 9.49 -7.74 11.57
C TYR A 548 9.12 -9.14 12.07
N LEU A 549 7.81 -9.42 12.21
CA LEU A 549 7.32 -10.68 12.76
C LEU A 549 7.75 -11.92 11.94
N PRO A 550 7.64 -11.93 10.60
CA PRO A 550 8.12 -13.05 9.81
C PRO A 550 9.61 -13.34 10.01
N THR A 551 10.44 -12.30 10.09
CA THR A 551 11.88 -12.44 10.37
C THR A 551 12.12 -13.00 11.76
N LEU A 552 11.43 -12.47 12.78
CA LEU A 552 11.60 -12.86 14.17
C LEU A 552 11.24 -14.34 14.40
N PHE A 553 10.08 -14.78 13.90
CA PHE A 553 9.60 -16.14 14.09
C PHE A 553 10.38 -17.15 13.22
N ALA A 554 10.49 -16.92 11.91
CA ALA A 554 11.19 -17.84 11.02
C ALA A 554 12.70 -17.88 11.29
N GLY A 555 13.29 -16.76 11.70
CA GLY A 555 14.69 -16.65 12.10
C GLY A 555 14.98 -17.16 13.52
N ALA A 556 13.94 -17.50 14.30
CA ALA A 556 14.04 -17.93 15.69
C ALA A 556 14.96 -17.02 16.55
N GLY A 557 14.96 -15.72 16.29
CA GLY A 557 15.83 -14.73 16.95
C GLY A 557 17.32 -14.81 16.58
N ARG A 558 17.74 -15.77 15.70
CA ARG A 558 19.15 -15.96 15.30
C ARG A 558 19.60 -15.07 14.15
N ILE A 559 18.64 -14.55 13.36
CA ILE A 559 18.91 -13.73 12.18
C ILE A 559 18.47 -12.30 12.48
N ALA A 560 19.47 -11.46 12.78
CA ALA A 560 19.27 -10.04 12.98
C ALA A 560 19.14 -9.29 11.66
N THR A 561 18.17 -8.38 11.57
CA THR A 561 17.98 -7.44 10.47
C THR A 561 17.92 -6.01 11.01
N VAL A 562 18.09 -5.01 10.14
CA VAL A 562 17.98 -3.61 10.57
C VAL A 562 16.62 -3.30 11.22
N THR A 563 15.57 -4.01 10.80
CA THR A 563 14.22 -3.85 11.36
C THR A 563 14.10 -4.50 12.74
N THR A 564 14.59 -5.73 12.93
CA THR A 564 14.55 -6.41 14.22
C THR A 564 15.43 -5.69 15.24
N GLU A 565 16.62 -5.26 14.86
CA GLU A 565 17.52 -4.46 15.70
C GLU A 565 16.91 -3.12 16.10
N ALA A 566 16.31 -2.41 15.16
CA ALA A 566 15.66 -1.13 15.46
C ALA A 566 14.52 -1.30 16.48
N VAL A 567 13.69 -2.35 16.36
CA VAL A 567 12.63 -2.61 17.34
C VAL A 567 13.22 -2.99 18.70
N THR A 568 14.21 -3.87 18.74
CA THR A 568 14.87 -4.29 20.00
C THR A 568 15.52 -3.11 20.72
N LEU A 569 16.26 -2.27 20.02
CA LEU A 569 16.92 -1.08 20.59
C LEU A 569 15.93 0.00 21.05
N SER A 570 14.69 0.00 20.53
CA SER A 570 13.68 0.99 20.92
C SER A 570 13.21 0.84 22.37
N SER A 571 13.35 -0.33 22.97
CA SER A 571 12.90 -0.64 24.34
C SER A 571 13.86 -0.19 25.45
N GLY A 572 14.90 0.57 25.15
CA GLY A 572 15.83 1.09 26.17
C GLY A 572 17.29 1.13 25.75
N GLY A 573 17.57 0.83 24.49
CA GLY A 573 18.90 0.83 23.93
C GLY A 573 19.46 2.24 23.65
N ASN A 574 20.64 2.27 23.05
CA ASN A 574 21.31 3.50 22.65
C ASN A 574 20.56 4.19 21.51
N ARG A 575 19.95 5.35 21.76
CA ARG A 575 19.18 6.13 20.76
C ARG A 575 19.96 6.45 19.48
N ARG A 576 21.29 6.58 19.57
CA ARG A 576 22.16 6.89 18.43
C ARG A 576 22.26 5.67 17.49
N VAL A 577 22.53 4.49 18.06
CA VAL A 577 22.58 3.23 17.31
C VAL A 577 21.20 2.89 16.74
N LEU A 578 20.14 3.08 17.54
CA LEU A 578 18.75 2.97 17.08
C LEU A 578 18.49 3.86 15.84
N ALA A 579 18.96 5.11 15.89
CA ALA A 579 18.79 6.04 14.77
C ALA A 579 19.56 5.60 13.52
N VAL A 580 20.76 5.03 13.66
CA VAL A 580 21.52 4.48 12.54
C VAL A 580 20.77 3.31 11.90
N GLN A 581 20.26 2.35 12.69
CA GLN A 581 19.49 1.23 12.19
C GLN A 581 18.21 1.69 11.47
N ALA A 582 17.50 2.67 12.03
CA ALA A 582 16.31 3.26 11.41
C ALA A 582 16.64 3.98 10.07
N LEU A 583 17.79 4.67 9.97
CA LEU A 583 18.24 5.26 8.72
C LEU A 583 18.58 4.22 7.68
N LEU A 584 19.30 3.17 8.04
CA LEU A 584 19.62 2.07 7.13
C LEU A 584 18.35 1.38 6.63
N GLN A 585 17.34 1.23 7.50
CA GLN A 585 16.03 0.73 7.11
C GLN A 585 15.33 1.62 6.07
N CYS A 586 15.50 2.96 6.14
CA CYS A 586 14.96 3.89 5.15
C CYS A 586 15.77 3.90 3.85
N LEU A 587 17.08 3.78 3.96
CA LEU A 587 18.01 3.90 2.83
C LEU A 587 17.77 2.83 1.77
N LEU A 588 17.56 1.58 2.18
CA LEU A 588 17.38 0.45 1.27
C LEU A 588 16.16 0.60 0.35
N PRO A 589 14.93 0.88 0.84
CA PRO A 589 13.79 1.17 -0.01
C PRO A 589 14.02 2.39 -0.91
N TRP A 590 14.59 3.46 -0.38
CA TRP A 590 14.83 4.67 -1.18
C TRP A 590 15.84 4.46 -2.30
N LEU A 591 16.90 3.69 -2.07
CA LEU A 591 17.82 3.30 -3.13
C LEU A 591 17.10 2.47 -4.21
N ALA A 592 16.29 1.48 -3.81
CA ALA A 592 15.52 0.66 -4.74
C ALA A 592 14.54 1.49 -5.60
N PHE A 593 13.77 2.39 -4.98
CA PHE A 593 12.87 3.28 -5.70
C PHE A 593 13.62 4.32 -6.56
N SER A 594 14.76 4.80 -6.11
CA SER A 594 15.60 5.73 -6.90
C SER A 594 16.14 5.06 -8.16
N ILE A 595 16.61 3.82 -8.05
CA ILE A 595 17.01 3.01 -9.19
C ILE A 595 15.83 2.81 -10.15
N ALA A 596 14.64 2.48 -9.64
CA ALA A 596 13.44 2.33 -10.46
C ALA A 596 13.06 3.64 -11.17
N ALA A 597 13.20 4.79 -10.52
CA ALA A 597 12.92 6.10 -11.10
C ALA A 597 13.95 6.48 -12.18
N LEU A 598 15.24 6.27 -11.93
CA LEU A 598 16.31 6.53 -12.88
C LEU A 598 16.15 5.67 -14.15
N THR A 599 15.94 4.39 -13.98
CA THR A 599 15.73 3.45 -15.09
C THR A 599 14.51 3.83 -15.94
N SER A 600 13.44 4.36 -15.31
CA SER A 600 12.25 4.83 -16.03
C SER A 600 12.54 6.04 -16.93
N ARG A 601 13.47 6.94 -16.53
CA ARG A 601 13.86 8.15 -17.30
C ARG A 601 14.76 7.80 -18.49
N LEU A 602 15.73 6.90 -18.31
CA LEU A 602 16.66 6.49 -19.36
C LEU A 602 15.96 5.87 -20.58
N GLY A 603 14.83 5.21 -20.39
CA GLY A 603 14.04 4.65 -21.49
C GLY A 603 13.20 5.67 -22.27
N GLN A 604 12.95 6.89 -21.76
CA GLN A 604 12.23 7.92 -22.51
C GLN A 604 13.13 8.56 -23.58
N GLY A 605 14.41 8.69 -23.34
CA GLY A 605 15.36 9.24 -24.30
C GLY A 605 15.52 8.39 -25.56
N ARG A 606 15.39 7.07 -25.48
CA ARG A 606 15.50 6.15 -26.64
C ARG A 606 14.26 6.13 -27.55
N VAL A 607 13.08 6.42 -27.03
CA VAL A 607 11.84 6.47 -27.83
C VAL A 607 11.75 7.77 -28.64
N LEU A 608 12.30 8.87 -28.13
CA LEU A 608 12.31 10.16 -28.85
C LEU A 608 13.39 10.25 -29.93
N SER A 609 14.42 9.39 -29.89
CA SER A 609 15.46 9.34 -30.93
C SER A 609 15.12 8.46 -32.13
N SER A 610 14.01 7.70 -32.08
CA SER A 610 13.51 6.87 -33.18
C SER A 610 12.27 7.45 -33.87
N SER A 611 11.96 8.74 -33.65
CA SER A 611 10.96 9.43 -34.46
C SER A 611 11.49 9.55 -35.89
N TYR A 612 10.81 8.90 -36.78
CA TYR A 612 11.02 8.89 -38.23
C TYR A 612 11.31 10.29 -38.77
N PRO A 613 12.20 10.43 -39.74
CA PRO A 613 12.36 11.70 -40.45
C PRO A 613 11.01 12.04 -41.09
N VAL A 614 10.41 13.13 -40.63
CA VAL A 614 9.30 13.78 -41.32
C VAL A 614 9.83 14.15 -42.68
N PHE A 615 9.40 13.43 -43.72
CA PHE A 615 9.57 13.88 -45.08
C PHE A 615 8.84 15.22 -45.23
N SER A 616 9.60 16.30 -45.19
CA SER A 616 9.14 17.62 -45.60
C SER A 616 8.90 17.57 -47.12
N ALA A 617 7.65 17.40 -47.50
CA ALA A 617 7.24 17.69 -48.87
C ALA A 617 7.07 19.20 -49.00
N THR A 618 8.20 19.87 -49.18
CA THR A 618 8.25 21.24 -49.73
C THR A 618 9.06 21.20 -51.01
N ASP A 619 8.53 21.88 -52.00
CA ASP A 619 9.08 22.29 -53.28
C ASP A 619 9.01 21.30 -54.42
N ARG A 620 8.00 21.57 -55.26
CA ARG A 620 8.19 21.92 -56.70
C ARG A 620 6.85 22.28 -57.35
N HIS A 621 6.58 23.58 -57.36
CA HIS A 621 5.82 24.20 -58.45
C HIS A 621 6.54 25.51 -58.79
N THR A 622 7.46 25.47 -59.77
CA THR A 622 7.80 26.56 -60.68
C THR A 622 8.27 25.92 -61.96
N SER A 623 7.44 26.01 -62.96
CA SER A 623 7.61 26.35 -64.39
C SER A 623 6.47 25.78 -65.22
#